data_8fe4db9f9e50674c6a7e5be9d20e874d
#
_entry.id   8fe4db9f9e50674c6a7e5be9d20e874d
#
_cell.length_a   1.000
_cell.length_b   1.000
_cell.length_c   1.000
_cell.angle_alpha   90.00
_cell.angle_beta   90.00
_cell.angle_gamma   90.00
#
_symmetry.space_group_name_H-M   'P 1'
#
loop_
_entity.id
_entity.type
_entity.pdbx_description
1 polymer ?
#
loop_
_entity_poly.entity_id
_entity_poly.type
_entity_poly.pdbx_seq_one_letter_code
_entity_poly.pdbx_strand_id
1 'polypeptide(L)'
;GVGGRDASTVRCRMGNGSGAVLARRVDGAQLECASAARGLGAARVALSVNARQYGAAAGAAAGAARFTYQPASAASWLVPARALAEGGTAVTAHGSGFSSASEAAGYLLCRVGGAARRARWASARALSCAVGRSRAGEARLEASNNAREYSADAARLQLASVRVLDVQPWSGPRRGATVVGVRAVGAPAGGVRCAFGEAAAGGAWAGWRGGASSASSSAGAAASGVRCVSPASAVTGWVGVQLGGPAGLASSGGSFYYHGSLAVAGLSPPLGPERGGTRVAVAMASSS
;
A
#
# COMPACT_ATOMS: atom_id res chain seq x y z
N GLY A 1 -31.74 -28.28 -16.34
CA GLY A 1 -31.89 -27.30 -17.40
C GLY A 1 -33.26 -26.67 -17.37
N VAL A 2 -33.38 -25.36 -17.04
CA VAL A 2 -34.64 -24.61 -17.17
C VAL A 2 -34.69 -24.11 -18.60
N GLY A 3 -34.98 -25.05 -19.52
CA GLY A 3 -35.15 -24.72 -20.93
C GLY A 3 -36.38 -23.86 -21.18
N GLY A 4 -36.18 -22.69 -21.78
CA GLY A 4 -37.19 -22.02 -22.60
C GLY A 4 -38.37 -21.31 -21.93
N ARG A 5 -38.37 -21.07 -20.59
CA ARG A 5 -39.38 -20.22 -19.95
C ARG A 5 -38.77 -18.87 -19.58
N ASP A 6 -39.52 -17.80 -19.86
CA ASP A 6 -39.08 -16.45 -19.56
C ASP A 6 -38.60 -16.34 -18.11
N ALA A 7 -37.40 -15.79 -17.92
CA ALA A 7 -36.80 -15.53 -16.60
C ALA A 7 -37.67 -14.59 -15.73
N SER A 8 -38.67 -13.95 -16.32
CA SER A 8 -39.63 -13.06 -15.67
C SER A 8 -40.50 -13.74 -14.58
N THR A 9 -40.53 -15.04 -14.50
CA THR A 9 -41.34 -15.80 -13.52
C THR A 9 -40.54 -16.40 -12.38
N VAL A 10 -39.18 -16.47 -12.50
CA VAL A 10 -38.35 -17.08 -11.46
C VAL A 10 -38.22 -16.13 -10.27
N ARG A 11 -38.43 -16.67 -9.09
CA ARG A 11 -38.29 -15.93 -7.81
C ARG A 11 -37.29 -16.61 -6.90
N CYS A 12 -36.55 -15.77 -6.19
CA CYS A 12 -35.64 -16.20 -5.11
C CYS A 12 -36.29 -15.90 -3.77
N ARG A 13 -36.14 -16.81 -2.83
CA ARG A 13 -36.50 -16.61 -1.44
C ARG A 13 -35.29 -16.91 -0.54
N MET A 14 -34.96 -15.98 0.35
CA MET A 14 -33.86 -16.12 1.30
C MET A 14 -34.43 -16.32 2.71
N GLY A 15 -34.36 -17.57 3.20
CA GLY A 15 -34.96 -18.00 4.48
C GLY A 15 -36.46 -18.33 4.38
N ASN A 16 -37.12 -18.41 5.54
CA ASN A 16 -38.53 -18.82 5.65
C ASN A 16 -39.54 -17.67 5.57
N GLY A 17 -39.06 -16.42 5.36
CA GLY A 17 -39.92 -15.24 5.30
C GLY A 17 -40.66 -15.09 3.96
N SER A 18 -41.65 -14.21 3.92
CA SER A 18 -42.52 -13.93 2.78
C SER A 18 -41.88 -13.10 1.64
N GLY A 19 -40.69 -12.63 1.81
CA GLY A 19 -40.00 -11.75 0.85
C GLY A 19 -39.35 -12.49 -0.32
N ALA A 20 -40.16 -12.97 -1.28
CA ALA A 20 -39.62 -13.51 -2.52
C ALA A 20 -39.39 -12.37 -3.53
N VAL A 21 -38.18 -12.30 -4.10
CA VAL A 21 -37.80 -11.30 -5.10
C VAL A 21 -37.72 -11.94 -6.48
N LEU A 22 -37.99 -11.15 -7.52
CA LEU A 22 -37.81 -11.59 -8.92
C LEU A 22 -36.32 -11.82 -9.19
N ALA A 23 -36.02 -12.91 -9.86
CA ALA A 23 -34.69 -13.19 -10.35
C ALA A 23 -34.47 -12.55 -11.71
N ARG A 24 -33.30 -11.96 -11.91
CA ARG A 24 -32.81 -11.52 -13.21
C ARG A 24 -31.91 -12.61 -13.79
N ARG A 25 -32.14 -13.02 -15.01
CA ARG A 25 -31.25 -13.96 -15.69
C ARG A 25 -29.99 -13.23 -16.13
N VAL A 26 -28.82 -13.77 -15.81
CA VAL A 26 -27.52 -13.27 -16.25
C VAL A 26 -27.06 -14.03 -17.49
N ASP A 27 -27.15 -15.38 -17.45
CA ASP A 27 -26.85 -16.26 -18.58
C ASP A 27 -27.67 -17.55 -18.50
N GLY A 28 -27.32 -18.56 -19.32
CA GLY A 28 -28.03 -19.85 -19.38
C GLY A 28 -28.08 -20.62 -18.06
N ALA A 29 -27.15 -20.39 -17.14
CA ALA A 29 -26.97 -21.09 -15.89
C ALA A 29 -27.03 -20.23 -14.64
N GLN A 30 -26.98 -18.89 -14.77
CA GLN A 30 -26.89 -17.95 -13.67
C GLN A 30 -28.11 -17.04 -13.55
N LEU A 31 -28.60 -16.92 -12.33
CA LEU A 31 -29.65 -16.00 -11.93
C LEU A 31 -29.11 -15.06 -10.85
N GLU A 32 -29.50 -13.79 -10.93
CA GLU A 32 -29.18 -12.77 -9.93
C GLU A 32 -30.45 -12.37 -9.18
N CYS A 33 -30.38 -12.33 -7.86
CA CYS A 33 -31.49 -11.93 -7.00
C CYS A 33 -31.01 -10.87 -6.00
N ALA A 34 -31.76 -9.78 -5.88
CA ALA A 34 -31.52 -8.83 -4.80
C ALA A 34 -31.93 -9.45 -3.46
N SER A 35 -31.06 -9.36 -2.45
CA SER A 35 -31.41 -9.81 -1.11
C SER A 35 -32.38 -8.82 -0.45
N ALA A 36 -33.49 -9.32 0.12
CA ALA A 36 -34.37 -8.49 0.94
C ALA A 36 -33.74 -8.21 2.30
N ALA A 37 -34.06 -7.05 2.90
CA ALA A 37 -33.60 -6.72 4.24
C ALA A 37 -34.03 -7.78 5.26
N ARG A 38 -33.08 -8.20 6.14
CA ARG A 38 -33.30 -9.20 7.15
C ARG A 38 -32.33 -9.04 8.32
N GLY A 39 -32.66 -9.64 9.45
CA GLY A 39 -31.75 -9.76 10.60
C GLY A 39 -30.49 -10.57 10.27
N LEU A 40 -29.44 -10.40 11.07
CA LEU A 40 -28.14 -11.06 10.90
C LEU A 40 -28.28 -12.58 10.96
N GLY A 41 -27.42 -13.27 10.22
CA GLY A 41 -27.33 -14.72 10.23
C GLY A 41 -27.53 -15.37 8.87
N ALA A 42 -27.42 -16.70 8.84
CA ALA A 42 -27.50 -17.48 7.61
C ALA A 42 -28.95 -17.77 7.21
N ALA A 43 -29.27 -17.56 5.94
CA ALA A 43 -30.55 -17.86 5.33
C ALA A 43 -30.38 -18.87 4.21
N ARG A 44 -31.27 -19.86 4.11
CA ARG A 44 -31.30 -20.74 2.96
C ARG A 44 -31.82 -19.98 1.74
N VAL A 45 -31.22 -20.25 0.59
CA VAL A 45 -31.69 -19.70 -0.68
C VAL A 45 -32.49 -20.74 -1.40
N ALA A 46 -33.70 -20.43 -1.81
CA ALA A 46 -34.59 -21.31 -2.56
C ALA A 46 -35.13 -20.56 -3.80
N LEU A 47 -35.29 -21.30 -4.88
CA LEU A 47 -35.81 -20.81 -6.14
C LEU A 47 -37.20 -21.37 -6.41
N SER A 48 -38.03 -20.58 -7.10
CA SER A 48 -39.33 -21.00 -7.58
C SER A 48 -39.58 -20.47 -8.99
N VAL A 49 -40.11 -21.28 -9.85
CA VAL A 49 -40.55 -20.90 -11.20
C VAL A 49 -42.03 -20.50 -11.28
N ASN A 50 -42.81 -20.76 -10.21
CA ASN A 50 -44.25 -20.48 -10.14
C ASN A 50 -44.66 -19.65 -8.94
N ALA A 51 -43.72 -19.14 -8.18
CA ALA A 51 -43.93 -18.39 -6.94
C ALA A 51 -44.67 -19.11 -5.80
N ARG A 52 -44.93 -20.42 -5.96
CA ARG A 52 -45.67 -21.23 -4.98
C ARG A 52 -44.81 -22.32 -4.37
N GLN A 53 -44.08 -23.08 -5.19
CA GLN A 53 -43.22 -24.17 -4.75
C GLN A 53 -41.75 -23.71 -4.83
N TYR A 54 -41.10 -23.64 -3.67
CA TYR A 54 -39.70 -23.28 -3.54
C TYR A 54 -38.86 -24.52 -3.28
N GLY A 55 -38.10 -24.93 -4.30
CA GLY A 55 -37.14 -26.00 -4.21
C GLY A 55 -35.82 -25.54 -3.59
N ALA A 56 -35.24 -26.37 -2.72
CA ALA A 56 -33.82 -26.26 -2.42
C ALA A 56 -33.03 -26.70 -3.65
N ALA A 57 -31.81 -26.14 -3.85
CA ALA A 57 -30.94 -26.51 -4.97
C ALA A 57 -30.85 -28.07 -5.08
N ALA A 58 -31.22 -28.62 -6.22
CA ALA A 58 -31.12 -30.03 -6.49
C ALA A 58 -29.63 -30.47 -6.42
N GLY A 59 -29.35 -31.54 -5.64
CA GLY A 59 -28.01 -32.14 -5.53
C GLY A 59 -27.13 -31.62 -4.38
N ALA A 60 -27.61 -30.77 -3.54
CA ALA A 60 -26.88 -30.41 -2.33
C ALA A 60 -27.12 -31.43 -1.23
N ALA A 61 -26.28 -32.45 -1.16
CA ALA A 61 -26.09 -33.19 0.09
C ALA A 61 -25.85 -32.18 1.21
N ALA A 62 -26.73 -32.16 2.21
CA ALA A 62 -26.65 -31.46 3.51
C ALA A 62 -26.23 -29.95 3.54
N GLY A 63 -25.86 -29.34 2.43
CA GLY A 63 -25.35 -27.95 2.31
C GLY A 63 -26.21 -27.08 1.42
N ALA A 64 -27.53 -26.96 1.68
CA ALA A 64 -28.37 -26.00 0.96
C ALA A 64 -27.66 -24.66 0.84
N ALA A 65 -27.66 -24.07 -0.39
CA ALA A 65 -27.06 -22.77 -0.63
C ALA A 65 -27.51 -21.75 0.43
N ARG A 66 -26.57 -21.18 1.15
CA ARG A 66 -26.83 -20.25 2.24
C ARG A 66 -26.29 -18.88 1.89
N PHE A 67 -27.06 -17.87 2.15
CA PHE A 67 -26.66 -16.50 2.12
C PHE A 67 -26.56 -15.98 3.57
N THR A 68 -25.43 -15.38 3.93
CA THR A 68 -25.21 -14.91 5.29
C THR A 68 -25.37 -13.39 5.34
N TYR A 69 -26.35 -12.92 6.10
CA TYR A 69 -26.52 -11.52 6.41
C TYR A 69 -25.53 -11.12 7.48
N GLN A 70 -24.67 -10.16 7.17
CA GLN A 70 -23.60 -9.66 8.02
C GLN A 70 -23.88 -8.22 8.41
N PRO A 71 -23.28 -7.72 9.51
CA PRO A 71 -23.31 -6.29 9.80
C PRO A 71 -22.73 -5.49 8.63
N ALA A 72 -23.27 -4.30 8.40
CA ALA A 72 -22.65 -3.37 7.47
C ALA A 72 -21.24 -3.03 7.97
N SER A 73 -20.27 -3.07 7.06
CA SER A 73 -18.91 -2.66 7.38
C SER A 73 -18.81 -1.13 7.44
N ALA A 74 -18.09 -0.61 8.43
CA ALA A 74 -17.79 0.81 8.57
C ALA A 74 -16.29 0.99 8.77
N ALA A 75 -15.69 1.95 8.08
CA ALA A 75 -14.28 2.32 8.21
C ALA A 75 -14.22 3.77 8.74
N SER A 76 -13.84 3.94 10.01
CA SER A 76 -13.94 5.22 10.70
C SER A 76 -12.62 6.01 10.69
N TRP A 77 -11.49 5.35 10.89
CA TRP A 77 -10.16 5.98 10.91
C TRP A 77 -9.05 5.01 10.48
N LEU A 78 -7.89 5.54 10.14
CA LEU A 78 -6.78 4.80 9.53
C LEU A 78 -5.47 5.00 10.28
N VAL A 79 -4.64 3.95 10.32
CA VAL A 79 -3.26 4.00 10.81
C VAL A 79 -2.35 3.30 9.80
N PRO A 80 -1.38 4.00 9.22
CA PRO A 80 -1.23 5.46 9.23
C PRO A 80 -2.34 6.16 8.43
N ALA A 81 -2.65 7.41 8.77
CA ALA A 81 -3.59 8.25 7.99
C ALA A 81 -2.95 8.86 6.74
N ARG A 82 -1.69 8.54 6.49
CA ARG A 82 -0.91 8.96 5.31
C ARG A 82 -0.27 7.76 4.65
N ALA A 83 -0.27 7.74 3.31
CA ALA A 83 0.34 6.68 2.53
C ALA A 83 1.05 7.24 1.30
N LEU A 84 1.88 6.41 0.66
CA LEU A 84 2.52 6.79 -0.59
C LEU A 84 1.53 6.67 -1.76
N ALA A 85 1.49 7.69 -2.61
CA ALA A 85 0.69 7.70 -3.82
C ALA A 85 1.12 6.60 -4.82
N GLU A 86 2.38 6.24 -4.79
CA GLU A 86 2.98 5.16 -5.58
C GLU A 86 2.54 3.77 -5.10
N GLY A 87 1.89 3.72 -3.95
CA GLY A 87 1.34 2.51 -3.38
C GLY A 87 2.27 1.79 -2.42
N GLY A 88 1.84 0.59 -1.99
CA GLY A 88 2.62 -0.30 -1.16
C GLY A 88 2.57 -0.02 0.34
N THR A 89 2.03 1.10 0.77
CA THR A 89 1.81 1.34 2.20
C THR A 89 0.72 0.42 2.71
N ALA A 90 1.03 -0.36 3.77
CA ALA A 90 0.00 -1.08 4.51
C ALA A 90 -0.69 -0.12 5.48
N VAL A 91 -2.01 -0.06 5.40
CA VAL A 91 -2.86 0.79 6.24
C VAL A 91 -3.81 -0.10 7.01
N THR A 92 -3.90 0.10 8.31
CA THR A 92 -4.92 -0.53 9.15
C THR A 92 -6.14 0.38 9.21
N ALA A 93 -7.27 -0.12 8.73
CA ALA A 93 -8.56 0.55 8.87
C ALA A 93 -9.25 0.05 10.15
N HIS A 94 -9.60 0.99 11.00
CA HIS A 94 -10.36 0.78 12.22
C HIS A 94 -11.81 1.17 12.00
N GLY A 95 -12.72 0.35 12.53
CA GLY A 95 -14.14 0.56 12.31
C GLY A 95 -14.99 -0.51 12.97
N SER A 96 -15.96 -1.06 12.25
CA SER A 96 -16.84 -2.13 12.74
C SER A 96 -17.36 -3.01 11.63
N GLY A 97 -17.89 -4.17 12.01
CA GLY A 97 -18.59 -5.08 11.09
C GLY A 97 -17.69 -5.88 10.16
N PHE A 98 -16.36 -5.91 10.34
CA PHE A 98 -15.46 -6.70 9.50
C PHE A 98 -15.56 -8.19 9.80
N SER A 99 -15.58 -9.02 8.75
CA SER A 99 -15.87 -10.45 8.85
C SER A 99 -14.68 -11.31 8.44
N SER A 100 -14.21 -12.20 9.34
CA SER A 100 -13.20 -13.22 9.02
C SER A 100 -13.70 -14.25 7.99
N ALA A 101 -15.01 -14.57 8.01
CA ALA A 101 -15.60 -15.44 7.01
C ALA A 101 -15.56 -14.84 5.60
N SER A 102 -15.67 -13.50 5.50
CA SER A 102 -15.53 -12.78 4.22
C SER A 102 -14.10 -12.80 3.70
N GLU A 103 -13.09 -12.73 4.59
CA GLU A 103 -11.70 -12.92 4.21
C GLU A 103 -11.46 -14.34 3.69
N ALA A 104 -11.88 -15.36 4.45
CA ALA A 104 -11.74 -16.76 4.07
C ALA A 104 -12.38 -17.09 2.72
N ALA A 105 -13.54 -16.46 2.42
CA ALA A 105 -14.23 -16.59 1.15
C ALA A 105 -13.64 -15.69 0.03
N GLY A 106 -12.67 -14.84 0.33
CA GLY A 106 -12.04 -13.94 -0.64
C GLY A 106 -12.85 -12.68 -1.00
N TYR A 107 -13.87 -12.36 -0.22
CA TYR A 107 -14.77 -11.22 -0.45
C TYR A 107 -14.47 -10.00 0.41
N LEU A 108 -13.58 -10.12 1.41
CA LEU A 108 -13.16 -8.97 2.20
C LEU A 108 -12.25 -8.08 1.37
N LEU A 109 -12.73 -6.92 0.99
CA LEU A 109 -12.01 -5.95 0.18
C LEU A 109 -11.92 -4.61 0.87
N CYS A 110 -10.89 -3.86 0.52
CA CYS A 110 -10.84 -2.42 0.71
C CYS A 110 -10.67 -1.71 -0.63
N ARG A 111 -11.23 -0.52 -0.73
CA ARG A 111 -11.14 0.34 -1.93
C ARG A 111 -10.57 1.68 -1.53
N VAL A 112 -9.50 2.09 -2.22
CA VAL A 112 -8.86 3.40 -2.06
C VAL A 112 -8.86 4.10 -3.41
N GLY A 113 -9.47 5.28 -3.48
CA GLY A 113 -9.51 6.07 -4.71
C GLY A 113 -10.14 5.32 -5.90
N GLY A 114 -11.10 4.42 -5.64
CA GLY A 114 -11.78 3.61 -6.66
C GLY A 114 -11.15 2.24 -6.95
N ALA A 115 -9.90 2.00 -6.58
CA ALA A 115 -9.23 0.71 -6.78
C ALA A 115 -9.46 -0.25 -5.61
N ALA A 116 -10.13 -1.37 -5.87
CA ALA A 116 -10.39 -2.40 -4.86
C ALA A 116 -9.23 -3.41 -4.77
N ARG A 117 -8.90 -3.82 -3.54
CA ARG A 117 -7.89 -4.82 -3.23
C ARG A 117 -8.35 -5.72 -2.10
N ARG A 118 -7.80 -6.94 -2.03
CA ARG A 118 -8.05 -7.85 -0.91
C ARG A 118 -7.54 -7.22 0.38
N ALA A 119 -8.38 -7.25 1.40
CA ALA A 119 -8.03 -6.86 2.75
C ALA A 119 -7.72 -8.09 3.60
N ARG A 120 -6.94 -7.89 4.65
CA ARG A 120 -6.67 -8.88 5.68
C ARG A 120 -7.46 -8.54 6.93
N TRP A 121 -8.20 -9.50 7.43
CA TRP A 121 -8.95 -9.34 8.68
C TRP A 121 -8.00 -9.44 9.88
N ALA A 122 -8.09 -8.49 10.79
CA ALA A 122 -7.37 -8.52 12.06
C ALA A 122 -8.34 -8.75 13.24
N SER A 123 -9.52 -8.13 13.17
CA SER A 123 -10.61 -8.30 14.13
C SER A 123 -11.92 -7.77 13.52
N ALA A 124 -13.05 -7.94 14.22
CA ALA A 124 -14.32 -7.32 13.82
C ALA A 124 -14.27 -5.78 13.76
N ARG A 125 -13.19 -5.19 14.30
CA ARG A 125 -12.98 -3.73 14.36
C ARG A 125 -11.74 -3.25 13.62
N ALA A 126 -10.96 -4.15 13.01
CA ALA A 126 -9.74 -3.78 12.31
C ALA A 126 -9.48 -4.70 11.12
N LEU A 127 -9.07 -4.12 10.00
CA LEU A 127 -8.56 -4.83 8.85
C LEU A 127 -7.33 -4.10 8.29
N SER A 128 -6.47 -4.83 7.59
CA SER A 128 -5.27 -4.27 6.94
C SER A 128 -5.45 -4.26 5.43
N CYS A 129 -5.08 -3.14 4.81
CA CYS A 129 -5.13 -2.91 3.37
C CYS A 129 -3.77 -2.47 2.84
N ALA A 130 -3.34 -3.04 1.73
CA ALA A 130 -2.24 -2.49 0.95
C ALA A 130 -2.78 -1.42 -0.02
N VAL A 131 -2.34 -0.19 0.15
CA VAL A 131 -2.70 0.92 -0.75
C VAL A 131 -2.09 0.66 -2.12
N GLY A 132 -2.89 0.74 -3.16
CA GLY A 132 -2.41 0.66 -4.54
C GLY A 132 -1.85 1.99 -5.04
N ARG A 133 -1.19 1.96 -6.21
CA ARG A 133 -0.80 3.19 -6.89
C ARG A 133 -2.05 4.05 -7.14
N SER A 134 -1.97 5.33 -6.78
CA SER A 134 -3.06 6.29 -6.88
C SER A 134 -2.51 7.70 -7.09
N ARG A 135 -3.38 8.64 -7.36
CA ARG A 135 -3.00 10.05 -7.46
C ARG A 135 -2.71 10.62 -6.07
N ALA A 136 -1.68 11.48 -5.95
CA ALA A 136 -1.45 12.23 -4.72
C ALA A 136 -2.64 13.15 -4.40
N GLY A 137 -2.93 13.32 -3.12
CA GLY A 137 -4.05 14.10 -2.63
C GLY A 137 -4.87 13.36 -1.58
N GLU A 138 -6.05 13.87 -1.27
CA GLU A 138 -6.98 13.20 -0.37
C GLU A 138 -7.67 12.04 -1.09
N ALA A 139 -7.68 10.88 -0.47
CA ALA A 139 -8.43 9.71 -0.90
C ALA A 139 -9.29 9.20 0.26
N ARG A 140 -10.26 8.35 -0.08
CA ARG A 140 -11.11 7.67 0.90
C ARG A 140 -10.84 6.18 0.84
N LEU A 141 -10.76 5.56 2.02
CA LEU A 141 -10.73 4.11 2.15
C LEU A 141 -12.10 3.62 2.58
N GLU A 142 -12.65 2.73 1.79
CA GLU A 142 -13.92 2.05 2.02
C GLU A 142 -13.68 0.56 2.17
N ALA A 143 -14.47 -0.13 2.99
CA ALA A 143 -14.38 -1.57 3.23
C ALA A 143 -15.64 -2.29 2.73
N SER A 144 -15.48 -3.53 2.30
CA SER A 144 -16.59 -4.39 1.88
C SER A 144 -16.38 -5.81 2.38
N ASN A 145 -17.45 -6.43 2.90
CA ASN A 145 -17.46 -7.83 3.29
C ASN A 145 -17.88 -8.78 2.15
N ASN A 146 -18.40 -8.25 1.04
CA ASN A 146 -18.95 -9.07 -0.04
C ASN A 146 -18.48 -8.65 -1.44
N ALA A 147 -17.51 -7.77 -1.52
CA ALA A 147 -16.94 -7.22 -2.75
C ALA A 147 -17.93 -6.45 -3.64
N ARG A 148 -19.11 -6.12 -3.14
CA ARG A 148 -20.16 -5.38 -3.88
C ARG A 148 -20.56 -4.09 -3.18
N GLU A 149 -21.01 -4.17 -1.95
CA GLU A 149 -21.38 -3.01 -1.14
C GLU A 149 -20.18 -2.58 -0.29
N TYR A 150 -19.82 -1.32 -0.42
CA TYR A 150 -18.74 -0.68 0.34
C TYR A 150 -19.30 0.22 1.43
N SER A 151 -18.52 0.39 2.50
CA SER A 151 -18.89 1.26 3.62
C SER A 151 -19.15 2.70 3.14
N ALA A 152 -20.21 3.31 3.66
CA ALA A 152 -20.52 4.73 3.40
C ALA A 152 -19.61 5.67 4.21
N ASP A 153 -19.19 5.25 5.40
CA ASP A 153 -18.28 5.96 6.29
C ASP A 153 -16.84 5.74 5.82
N ALA A 154 -16.44 6.46 4.79
CA ALA A 154 -15.13 6.32 4.20
C ALA A 154 -14.09 7.09 5.01
N ALA A 155 -13.12 6.37 5.59
CA ALA A 155 -12.02 6.98 6.33
C ALA A 155 -11.07 7.73 5.38
N ARG A 156 -10.63 8.93 5.80
CA ARG A 156 -9.75 9.79 4.99
C ARG A 156 -8.32 9.30 5.03
N LEU A 157 -7.68 9.25 3.87
CA LEU A 157 -6.29 8.88 3.65
C LEU A 157 -5.61 9.97 2.84
N GLN A 158 -4.53 10.53 3.38
CA GLN A 158 -3.69 11.47 2.64
C GLN A 158 -2.64 10.71 1.83
N LEU A 159 -2.72 10.79 0.50
CA LEU A 159 -1.74 10.20 -0.41
C LEU A 159 -0.68 11.24 -0.77
N ALA A 160 0.57 10.95 -0.48
CA ALA A 160 1.70 11.84 -0.75
C ALA A 160 2.66 11.23 -1.77
N SER A 161 3.06 12.01 -2.76
CA SER A 161 4.20 11.66 -3.62
C SER A 161 5.49 12.13 -2.95
N VAL A 162 6.51 11.29 -2.97
CA VAL A 162 7.83 11.63 -2.45
C VAL A 162 8.70 12.17 -3.57
N ARG A 163 9.31 13.33 -3.34
CA ARG A 163 10.29 13.91 -4.26
C ARG A 163 11.58 14.22 -3.52
N VAL A 164 12.69 13.65 -3.98
CA VAL A 164 14.03 13.98 -3.48
C VAL A 164 14.42 15.34 -4.03
N LEU A 165 14.85 16.23 -3.12
CA LEU A 165 15.30 17.58 -3.43
C LEU A 165 16.82 17.68 -3.48
N ASP A 166 17.50 16.95 -2.57
CA ASP A 166 18.93 17.04 -2.38
C ASP A 166 19.50 15.75 -1.75
N VAL A 167 20.75 15.44 -2.08
CA VAL A 167 21.48 14.27 -1.59
C VAL A 167 22.88 14.70 -1.19
N GLN A 168 23.21 14.56 0.10
CA GLN A 168 24.52 14.99 0.63
C GLN A 168 25.10 13.98 1.63
N PRO A 169 26.40 13.57 1.47
CA PRO A 169 27.24 13.89 0.31
C PRO A 169 26.67 13.26 -0.96
N TRP A 170 26.92 13.88 -2.12
CA TRP A 170 26.47 13.41 -3.41
C TRP A 170 27.35 12.29 -3.98
N SER A 171 28.42 11.91 -3.29
CA SER A 171 29.33 10.84 -3.73
C SER A 171 29.89 10.03 -2.57
N GLY A 172 30.35 8.83 -2.88
CA GLY A 172 31.00 7.92 -1.94
C GLY A 172 31.69 6.76 -2.63
N PRO A 173 32.50 5.99 -1.87
CA PRO A 173 33.21 4.86 -2.43
C PRO A 173 32.28 3.72 -2.83
N ARG A 174 32.62 2.99 -3.89
CA ARG A 174 31.87 1.81 -4.36
C ARG A 174 31.71 0.71 -3.31
N ARG A 175 32.58 0.65 -2.29
CA ARG A 175 32.42 -0.26 -1.15
C ARG A 175 31.22 0.07 -0.26
N GLY A 176 30.57 1.22 -0.46
CA GLY A 176 29.42 1.66 0.31
C GLY A 176 29.77 2.26 1.66
N ALA A 177 28.86 2.12 2.62
CA ALA A 177 28.96 2.62 4.00
C ALA A 177 29.01 4.16 4.15
N THR A 178 28.72 4.92 3.12
CA THR A 178 28.60 6.38 3.20
C THR A 178 27.25 6.73 3.81
N VAL A 179 27.26 7.50 4.90
CA VAL A 179 26.04 8.07 5.48
C VAL A 179 25.61 9.25 4.63
N VAL A 180 24.46 9.12 3.99
CA VAL A 180 23.91 10.08 3.03
C VAL A 180 22.65 10.72 3.62
N GLY A 181 22.65 12.03 3.70
CA GLY A 181 21.46 12.82 4.01
C GLY A 181 20.65 13.05 2.74
N VAL A 182 19.41 12.63 2.73
CA VAL A 182 18.47 12.82 1.62
C VAL A 182 17.39 13.78 2.06
N ARG A 183 17.30 14.94 1.42
CA ARG A 183 16.23 15.92 1.66
C ARG A 183 15.10 15.67 0.68
N ALA A 184 13.89 15.50 1.18
CA ALA A 184 12.73 15.17 0.37
C ALA A 184 11.47 15.87 0.86
N VAL A 185 10.50 16.05 -0.03
CA VAL A 185 9.13 16.47 0.31
C VAL A 185 8.17 15.30 0.16
N GLY A 186 7.12 15.28 0.99
CA GLY A 186 6.09 14.26 0.92
C GLY A 186 6.45 12.92 1.57
N ALA A 187 7.64 12.79 2.19
CA ALA A 187 8.00 11.55 2.89
C ALA A 187 7.05 11.32 4.08
N PRO A 188 6.45 10.12 4.19
CA PRO A 188 5.57 9.80 5.32
C PRO A 188 6.37 9.71 6.62
N ALA A 189 5.74 10.03 7.74
CA ALA A 189 6.30 9.76 9.05
C ALA A 189 6.17 8.26 9.34
N GLY A 190 7.21 7.47 9.14
CA GLY A 190 7.25 6.02 9.37
C GLY A 190 8.06 5.32 8.27
N GLY A 191 8.98 4.42 8.61
CA GLY A 191 9.83 3.56 7.76
C GLY A 191 9.98 3.93 6.27
N VAL A 192 10.99 4.74 5.92
CA VAL A 192 11.37 4.99 4.51
C VAL A 192 12.55 4.08 4.16
N ARG A 193 12.51 3.47 3.00
CA ARG A 193 13.64 2.74 2.41
C ARG A 193 14.34 3.65 1.40
N CYS A 194 15.67 3.54 1.36
CA CYS A 194 16.49 4.19 0.35
C CYS A 194 16.96 3.15 -0.66
N ALA A 195 16.97 3.49 -1.93
CA ALA A 195 17.68 2.71 -2.93
C ALA A 195 18.65 3.59 -3.70
N PHE A 196 19.76 2.99 -4.07
CA PHE A 196 20.84 3.58 -4.87
C PHE A 196 20.97 2.75 -6.15
N GLY A 197 20.38 3.20 -7.24
CA GLY A 197 20.22 2.42 -8.45
C GLY A 197 19.29 1.22 -8.20
N GLU A 198 19.74 0.03 -8.61
CA GLU A 198 18.99 -1.22 -8.40
C GLU A 198 19.18 -1.82 -7.00
N ALA A 199 20.23 -1.37 -6.26
CA ALA A 199 20.53 -1.88 -4.93
C ALA A 199 19.64 -1.20 -3.86
N ALA A 200 18.80 -1.98 -3.21
CA ALA A 200 18.01 -1.53 -2.08
C ALA A 200 18.84 -1.58 -0.80
N ALA A 201 19.04 -0.44 -0.17
CA ALA A 201 19.58 -0.37 1.19
C ALA A 201 18.46 -0.25 2.20
N GLY A 202 18.54 -0.99 3.29
CA GLY A 202 17.70 -0.77 4.46
C GLY A 202 18.03 0.61 5.04
N GLY A 203 17.16 1.58 4.86
CA GLY A 203 17.28 2.88 5.50
C GLY A 203 16.76 2.80 6.93
N ALA A 204 17.60 3.12 7.91
CA ALA A 204 17.14 3.43 9.25
C ALA A 204 16.69 4.89 9.28
N TRP A 205 15.52 5.14 9.85
CA TRP A 205 15.08 6.48 10.20
C TRP A 205 16.04 7.09 11.22
N ALA A 206 16.71 8.13 10.84
CA ALA A 206 17.18 9.09 11.81
C ALA A 206 16.38 10.37 11.55
N GLY A 207 15.51 10.72 12.48
CA GLY A 207 14.88 12.02 12.47
C GLY A 207 15.96 13.09 12.38
N TRP A 208 16.03 13.79 11.28
CA TRP A 208 16.85 14.98 11.16
C TRP A 208 16.23 16.05 12.08
N ARG A 209 16.88 16.27 13.20
CA ARG A 209 16.75 17.57 13.90
C ARG A 209 17.72 18.52 13.19
N GLY A 210 17.38 18.92 11.98
CA GLY A 210 18.05 20.01 11.30
C GLY A 210 17.60 21.32 11.94
N GLY A 211 18.55 22.14 12.35
CA GLY A 211 18.29 23.48 12.81
C GLY A 211 17.43 24.22 11.78
N ALA A 212 16.44 24.95 12.26
CA ALA A 212 15.64 25.87 11.50
C ALA A 212 16.55 26.93 10.87
N SER A 213 16.91 26.77 9.62
CA SER A 213 17.26 27.89 8.77
C SER A 213 15.95 28.44 8.21
N SER A 214 15.66 29.66 8.58
CA SER A 214 14.54 30.49 8.14
C SER A 214 14.25 30.28 6.65
N ALA A 215 13.20 29.55 6.34
CA ALA A 215 12.61 29.52 5.01
C ALA A 215 11.26 30.22 5.10
N SER A 216 11.18 31.35 4.40
CA SER A 216 9.99 32.14 4.16
C SER A 216 8.76 31.28 3.83
N SER A 217 7.67 31.63 4.50
CA SER A 217 6.34 31.10 4.35
C SER A 217 5.82 31.23 2.91
N SER A 218 5.82 30.14 2.18
CA SER A 218 4.83 29.86 1.16
C SER A 218 4.38 28.42 1.41
N ALA A 219 3.05 28.18 1.41
CA ALA A 219 2.39 26.96 1.80
C ALA A 219 2.82 25.73 0.96
N GLY A 220 3.98 25.17 1.27
CA GLY A 220 4.55 23.99 0.66
C GLY A 220 4.88 22.97 1.74
N ALA A 221 4.66 21.69 1.48
CA ALA A 221 4.96 20.58 2.37
C ALA A 221 6.39 20.72 2.91
N ALA A 222 6.54 20.72 4.24
CA ALA A 222 7.84 20.84 4.90
C ALA A 222 8.80 19.75 4.40
N ALA A 223 10.01 20.14 4.01
CA ALA A 223 11.04 19.19 3.60
C ALA A 223 11.52 18.39 4.80
N SER A 224 11.50 17.07 4.67
CA SER A 224 11.99 16.12 5.67
C SER A 224 13.37 15.61 5.27
N GLY A 225 14.30 15.47 6.23
CA GLY A 225 15.59 14.83 6.03
C GLY A 225 15.54 13.33 6.39
N VAL A 226 16.03 12.50 5.52
CA VAL A 226 16.20 11.05 5.74
C VAL A 226 17.69 10.75 5.71
N ARG A 227 18.18 9.94 6.64
CA ARG A 227 19.55 9.41 6.58
C ARG A 227 19.54 7.99 6.03
N CYS A 228 20.36 7.79 5.01
CA CYS A 228 20.56 6.51 4.36
C CYS A 228 22.04 6.12 4.47
N VAL A 229 22.32 4.82 4.41
CA VAL A 229 23.69 4.34 4.24
C VAL A 229 23.79 3.76 2.83
N SER A 230 24.74 4.25 2.03
CA SER A 230 24.92 3.73 0.67
C SER A 230 25.34 2.25 0.72
N PRO A 231 24.71 1.36 -0.06
CA PRO A 231 25.14 -0.02 -0.21
C PRO A 231 26.45 -0.07 -1.01
N ALA A 232 27.11 -1.23 -1.03
CA ALA A 232 28.20 -1.48 -1.97
C ALA A 232 27.64 -1.52 -3.40
N SER A 233 28.43 -1.01 -4.37
CA SER A 233 28.10 -1.03 -5.79
C SER A 233 29.16 -1.80 -6.57
N ALA A 234 28.73 -2.63 -7.51
CA ALA A 234 29.64 -3.34 -8.43
C ALA A 234 30.29 -2.40 -9.44
N VAL A 235 29.67 -1.24 -9.70
CA VAL A 235 30.08 -0.28 -10.72
C VAL A 235 30.36 1.11 -10.13
N THR A 236 31.23 1.86 -10.78
CA THR A 236 31.42 3.29 -10.54
C THR A 236 30.50 4.09 -11.45
N GLY A 237 30.08 5.27 -11.01
CA GLY A 237 29.26 6.15 -11.83
C GLY A 237 28.04 6.69 -11.07
N TRP A 238 27.19 7.39 -11.80
CA TRP A 238 25.96 7.98 -11.28
C TRP A 238 24.85 6.94 -11.16
N VAL A 239 24.20 6.94 -10.01
CA VAL A 239 22.99 6.14 -9.76
C VAL A 239 21.87 7.04 -9.22
N GLY A 240 20.63 6.69 -9.55
CA GLY A 240 19.47 7.38 -8.98
C GLY A 240 19.29 7.03 -7.50
N VAL A 241 18.97 8.03 -6.66
CA VAL A 241 18.58 7.83 -5.28
C VAL A 241 17.07 7.89 -5.19
N GLN A 242 16.46 6.80 -4.70
CA GLN A 242 15.03 6.68 -4.56
C GLN A 242 14.66 6.47 -3.10
N LEU A 243 13.56 7.07 -2.68
CA LEU A 243 12.95 6.85 -1.39
C LEU A 243 11.62 6.11 -1.58
N GLY A 244 11.29 5.21 -0.68
CA GLY A 244 10.04 4.47 -0.75
C GLY A 244 9.60 3.90 0.58
N GLY A 245 8.39 3.35 0.60
CA GLY A 245 7.85 2.61 1.74
C GLY A 245 8.20 1.12 1.71
N PRO A 246 7.68 0.34 2.67
CA PRO A 246 7.96 -1.09 2.80
C PRO A 246 7.66 -1.93 1.55
N ALA A 247 6.82 -1.44 0.66
CA ALA A 247 6.32 -2.18 -0.50
C ALA A 247 6.70 -1.57 -1.86
N GLY A 248 7.57 -0.58 -1.93
CA GLY A 248 8.03 -0.03 -3.20
C GLY A 248 8.82 1.25 -3.10
N LEU A 249 9.63 1.51 -4.11
CA LEU A 249 10.40 2.72 -4.30
C LEU A 249 9.56 3.74 -5.08
N ALA A 250 9.63 4.99 -4.68
CA ALA A 250 8.61 5.94 -5.08
C ALA A 250 9.08 7.37 -5.21
N SER A 251 10.31 7.62 -5.57
CA SER A 251 10.73 9.00 -5.74
C SER A 251 11.56 9.20 -6.99
N SER A 252 11.58 10.42 -7.46
CA SER A 252 12.45 10.88 -8.54
C SER A 252 13.29 12.06 -8.06
N GLY A 253 14.47 12.25 -8.63
CA GLY A 253 15.18 13.52 -8.58
C GLY A 253 16.49 13.55 -7.79
N GLY A 254 16.89 12.51 -7.07
CA GLY A 254 18.20 12.43 -6.41
C GLY A 254 19.20 11.61 -7.21
N SER A 255 20.48 11.95 -7.16
CA SER A 255 21.56 11.15 -7.72
C SER A 255 22.74 11.07 -6.77
N PHE A 256 23.46 9.96 -6.84
CA PHE A 256 24.64 9.70 -6.05
C PHE A 256 25.72 9.09 -6.94
N TYR A 257 26.96 9.52 -6.77
CA TYR A 257 28.09 9.05 -7.58
C TYR A 257 28.96 8.07 -6.80
N TYR A 258 29.07 6.86 -7.30
CA TYR A 258 30.01 5.87 -6.79
C TYR A 258 31.38 6.05 -7.44
N HIS A 259 32.40 6.35 -6.63
CA HIS A 259 33.78 6.41 -7.09
C HIS A 259 34.61 5.20 -6.63
N GLY A 260 35.70 4.93 -7.31
CA GLY A 260 36.68 3.93 -6.90
C GLY A 260 37.27 4.25 -5.52
N SER A 261 37.75 3.24 -4.83
CA SER A 261 38.46 3.47 -3.56
C SER A 261 39.78 4.19 -3.85
N LEU A 262 39.98 5.31 -3.17
CA LEU A 262 41.27 5.99 -3.21
C LEU A 262 42.18 5.36 -2.15
N ALA A 263 43.36 4.93 -2.54
CA ALA A 263 44.39 4.49 -1.64
C ALA A 263 45.65 5.32 -1.85
N VAL A 264 46.33 5.68 -0.76
CA VAL A 264 47.60 6.37 -0.82
C VAL A 264 48.66 5.34 -1.07
N ALA A 265 49.39 5.46 -2.19
CA ALA A 265 50.50 4.58 -2.56
C ALA A 265 51.84 5.08 -2.01
N GLY A 266 51.96 6.40 -1.80
CA GLY A 266 53.20 6.98 -1.29
C GLY A 266 53.06 8.46 -0.96
N LEU A 267 53.98 8.95 -0.14
CA LEU A 267 54.12 10.35 0.25
C LEU A 267 55.54 10.84 -0.04
N SER A 268 55.69 12.05 -0.54
CA SER A 268 56.99 12.70 -0.72
C SER A 268 56.88 14.19 -0.44
N PRO A 269 57.65 14.76 0.51
CA PRO A 269 58.43 14.04 1.52
C PRO A 269 57.52 13.35 2.55
N PRO A 270 57.99 12.26 3.22
CA PRO A 270 57.21 11.59 4.25
C PRO A 270 57.29 12.25 5.61
N LEU A 271 58.11 13.28 5.77
CA LEU A 271 58.39 13.99 7.00
C LEU A 271 58.23 15.49 6.83
N GLY A 272 57.83 16.16 7.87
CA GLY A 272 57.69 17.64 7.89
C GLY A 272 57.81 18.17 9.34
N PRO A 273 58.02 19.50 9.52
CA PRO A 273 58.06 20.13 10.81
C PRO A 273 56.71 20.06 11.52
N GLU A 274 56.71 20.00 12.83
CA GLU A 274 55.51 20.00 13.70
C GLU A 274 54.59 21.20 13.49
N ARG A 275 55.17 22.35 13.06
CA ARG A 275 54.42 23.58 12.76
C ARG A 275 53.60 23.49 11.45
N GLY A 276 53.73 22.37 10.70
CA GLY A 276 53.07 22.22 9.41
C GLY A 276 53.73 23.01 8.28
N GLY A 277 53.01 23.24 7.19
CA GLY A 277 53.44 24.02 6.02
C GLY A 277 54.22 23.27 4.95
N THR A 278 54.61 22.02 5.16
CA THR A 278 55.26 21.20 4.13
C THR A 278 54.25 20.81 3.04
N ARG A 279 54.61 21.08 1.79
CA ARG A 279 53.85 20.56 0.64
C ARG A 279 54.24 19.10 0.42
N VAL A 280 53.25 18.20 0.56
CA VAL A 280 53.46 16.78 0.40
C VAL A 280 52.80 16.32 -0.90
N ALA A 281 53.57 15.70 -1.78
CA ALA A 281 53.02 15.01 -2.92
C ALA A 281 52.48 13.66 -2.48
N VAL A 282 51.22 13.41 -2.80
CA VAL A 282 50.51 12.15 -2.47
C VAL A 282 50.37 11.36 -3.76
N ALA A 283 51.04 10.20 -3.84
CA ALA A 283 50.81 9.25 -4.92
C ALA A 283 49.58 8.41 -4.60
N MET A 284 48.63 8.35 -5.51
CA MET A 284 47.41 7.56 -5.39
C MET A 284 47.53 6.24 -6.09
N ALA A 285 47.13 5.14 -5.46
CA ALA A 285 46.91 3.88 -6.12
C ALA A 285 45.47 3.84 -6.66
N SER A 286 45.30 3.62 -7.94
CA SER A 286 44.03 3.29 -8.54
C SER A 286 43.70 1.83 -8.25
N SER A 287 42.69 1.55 -7.44
CA SER A 287 42.11 0.20 -7.41
C SER A 287 41.22 0.05 -8.64
N SER A 288 41.64 -0.78 -9.55
CA SER A 288 40.85 -1.28 -10.69
C SER A 288 39.58 -2.00 -10.18
#